data_3a916b5da9dd62454790002018179a91
#
_entry.id   3a916b5da9dd62454790002018179a91
#
_cell.length_a   1.000
_cell.length_b   1.000
_cell.length_c   1.000
_cell.angle_alpha   90.00
_cell.angle_beta   90.00
_cell.angle_gamma   90.00
#
_symmetry.space_group_name_H-M   'P 1'
#
loop_
_entity.id
_entity.type
_entity.pdbx_description
1 polymer ?
#
loop_
_entity_poly.entity_id
_entity_poly.type
_entity_poly.pdbx_seq_one_letter_code
_entity_poly.pdbx_strand_id
1 'polypeptide(L)'
;MSRTFVEMGGIRLPLSNLEKDLYPSYGFTKAHILEYYRRIAAFILPHLKDRALTLKRYPEGVEKDFFFEKRCPSHRPAWVKTAEILQDDGERMTVCLVNDLETLIWAENL
;
A
#
# COMPACT_ATOMS: atom_id res chain seq x y z
N MET A 1 -10.31 16.75 -3.32
CA MET A 1 -9.90 15.33 -3.17
C MET A 1 -10.81 14.48 -4.05
N SER A 2 -10.24 13.79 -5.02
CA SER A 2 -11.00 12.89 -5.89
C SER A 2 -10.92 11.47 -5.34
N ARG A 3 -12.01 10.72 -5.48
CA ARG A 3 -12.08 9.33 -5.07
C ARG A 3 -12.74 8.52 -6.17
N THR A 4 -12.06 7.47 -6.60
CA THR A 4 -12.53 6.56 -7.65
C THR A 4 -12.65 5.17 -7.05
N PHE A 5 -13.70 4.43 -7.42
CA PHE A 5 -13.87 3.05 -6.97
C PHE A 5 -13.55 2.09 -8.11
N VAL A 6 -12.78 1.04 -7.81
CA VAL A 6 -12.50 -0.03 -8.75
C VAL A 6 -12.83 -1.36 -8.09
N GLU A 7 -13.20 -2.36 -8.88
CA GLU A 7 -13.47 -3.70 -8.38
C GLU A 7 -12.31 -4.62 -8.70
N MET A 8 -11.84 -5.35 -7.69
CA MET A 8 -10.76 -6.34 -7.82
C MET A 8 -11.10 -7.52 -6.92
N GLY A 9 -11.14 -8.74 -7.49
CA GLY A 9 -11.41 -9.93 -6.72
C GLY A 9 -12.72 -9.91 -5.95
N GLY A 10 -13.75 -9.23 -6.47
CA GLY A 10 -15.02 -9.06 -5.80
C GLY A 10 -15.04 -7.97 -4.74
N ILE A 11 -13.95 -7.24 -4.56
CA ILE A 11 -13.82 -6.18 -3.57
C ILE A 11 -13.87 -4.83 -4.26
N ARG A 12 -14.66 -3.90 -3.72
CA ARG A 12 -14.73 -2.54 -4.20
C ARG A 12 -13.71 -1.68 -3.46
N LEU A 13 -12.67 -1.24 -4.20
CA LEU A 13 -11.57 -0.45 -3.64
C LEU A 13 -11.77 1.04 -3.89
N PRO A 14 -11.77 1.86 -2.85
CA PRO A 14 -11.71 3.31 -3.03
C PRO A 14 -10.27 3.74 -3.27
N LEU A 15 -10.01 4.35 -4.41
CA LEU A 15 -8.71 4.92 -4.75
C LEU A 15 -8.82 6.43 -4.69
N SER A 16 -7.82 7.09 -4.14
CA SER A 16 -7.84 8.54 -3.94
C SER A 16 -6.60 9.19 -4.52
N ASN A 17 -6.75 10.46 -4.90
CA ASN A 17 -5.64 11.30 -5.34
C ASN A 17 -4.83 10.69 -6.49
N LEU A 18 -5.51 10.09 -7.46
CA LEU A 18 -4.87 9.39 -8.59
C LEU A 18 -4.01 10.32 -9.44
N GLU A 19 -4.36 11.61 -9.51
CA GLU A 19 -3.61 12.61 -10.27
C GLU A 19 -2.44 13.18 -9.49
N LYS A 20 -2.23 12.77 -8.24
CA LYS A 20 -1.12 13.28 -7.43
C LYS A 20 0.22 12.93 -8.08
N ASP A 21 1.04 13.95 -8.28
CA ASP A 21 2.34 13.80 -8.93
C ASP A 21 3.39 13.38 -7.90
N LEU A 22 3.72 12.09 -7.86
CA LEU A 22 4.68 11.54 -6.91
C LEU A 22 6.12 11.56 -7.42
N TYR A 23 6.30 11.71 -8.75
CA TYR A 23 7.60 11.84 -9.40
C TYR A 23 7.56 13.08 -10.29
N PRO A 24 7.64 14.28 -9.70
CA PRO A 24 7.40 15.53 -10.46
C PRO A 24 8.30 15.69 -11.68
N SER A 25 9.57 15.25 -11.59
CA SER A 25 10.52 15.36 -12.69
C SER A 25 10.16 14.53 -13.92
N TYR A 26 9.31 13.51 -13.75
CA TYR A 26 8.95 12.58 -14.81
C TYR A 26 7.47 12.56 -15.15
N GLY A 27 6.67 13.32 -14.41
CA GLY A 27 5.23 13.33 -14.61
C GLY A 27 4.51 12.05 -14.22
N PHE A 28 5.10 11.22 -13.36
CA PHE A 28 4.45 10.01 -12.86
C PHE A 28 3.50 10.34 -11.71
N THR A 29 2.23 10.02 -11.90
CA THR A 29 1.20 10.22 -10.89
C THR A 29 0.98 8.97 -10.07
N LYS A 30 0.17 9.09 -9.02
CA LYS A 30 -0.24 7.94 -8.20
C LYS A 30 -0.93 6.87 -9.05
N ALA A 31 -1.73 7.28 -10.04
CA ALA A 31 -2.39 6.33 -10.95
C ALA A 31 -1.38 5.49 -11.72
N HIS A 32 -0.28 6.07 -12.17
CA HIS A 32 0.78 5.34 -12.86
C HIS A 32 1.44 4.30 -11.97
N ILE A 33 1.68 4.66 -10.70
CA ILE A 33 2.29 3.75 -9.73
C ILE A 33 1.38 2.57 -9.44
N LEU A 34 0.08 2.81 -9.24
CA LEU A 34 -0.87 1.73 -9.00
C LEU A 34 -0.98 0.78 -10.19
N GLU A 35 -0.96 1.33 -11.41
CA GLU A 35 -0.99 0.52 -12.62
C GLU A 35 0.28 -0.33 -12.75
N TYR A 36 1.43 0.23 -12.40
CA TYR A 36 2.69 -0.51 -12.37
C TYR A 36 2.59 -1.73 -11.45
N TYR A 37 2.12 -1.53 -10.20
CA TYR A 37 2.00 -2.64 -9.26
C TYR A 37 0.97 -3.66 -9.70
N ARG A 38 -0.12 -3.23 -10.34
CA ARG A 38 -1.10 -4.16 -10.91
C ARG A 38 -0.45 -5.08 -11.94
N ARG A 39 0.41 -4.51 -12.79
CA ARG A 39 1.08 -5.27 -13.84
C ARG A 39 2.11 -6.26 -13.32
N ILE A 40 2.84 -5.90 -12.27
CA ILE A 40 3.88 -6.77 -11.73
C ILE A 40 3.42 -7.64 -10.59
N ALA A 41 2.14 -7.58 -10.22
CA ALA A 41 1.62 -8.29 -9.05
C ALA A 41 1.95 -9.79 -9.05
N ALA A 42 1.82 -10.46 -10.20
CA ALA A 42 2.13 -11.88 -10.31
C ALA A 42 3.59 -12.21 -9.97
N PHE A 43 4.49 -11.24 -10.16
CA PHE A 43 5.92 -11.41 -9.89
C PHE A 43 6.28 -11.00 -8.47
N ILE A 44 5.64 -9.98 -7.91
CA ILE A 44 6.01 -9.43 -6.60
C ILE A 44 5.29 -10.11 -5.44
N LEU A 45 4.02 -10.52 -5.60
CA LEU A 45 3.24 -11.10 -4.52
C LEU A 45 3.88 -12.33 -3.87
N PRO A 46 4.49 -13.27 -4.62
CA PRO A 46 5.17 -14.40 -3.99
C PRO A 46 6.29 -13.99 -3.02
N HIS A 47 6.92 -12.84 -3.28
CA HIS A 47 8.00 -12.32 -2.43
C HIS A 47 7.46 -11.59 -1.20
N LEU A 48 6.22 -11.13 -1.24
CA LEU A 48 5.59 -10.42 -0.13
C LEU A 48 4.75 -11.32 0.78
N LYS A 49 4.37 -12.49 0.28
CA LYS A 49 3.44 -13.37 0.97
C LYS A 49 3.90 -13.71 2.37
N ASP A 50 3.00 -13.50 3.34
CA ASP A 50 3.19 -13.80 4.76
C ASP A 50 4.40 -13.11 5.40
N ARG A 51 4.83 -11.98 4.83
CA ARG A 51 5.92 -11.18 5.36
C ARG A 51 5.39 -9.88 5.96
N ALA A 52 5.97 -9.48 7.09
CA ALA A 52 5.67 -8.19 7.71
C ALA A 52 6.06 -7.07 6.74
N LEU A 53 5.10 -6.19 6.44
CA LEU A 53 5.30 -5.11 5.48
C LEU A 53 5.65 -3.81 6.20
N THR A 54 6.73 -3.17 5.77
CA THR A 54 7.07 -1.80 6.18
C THR A 54 6.94 -0.91 4.96
N LEU A 55 6.17 0.16 5.09
CA LEU A 55 5.97 1.11 4.00
C LEU A 55 6.90 2.30 4.18
N LYS A 56 7.56 2.70 3.09
CA LYS A 56 8.28 3.96 3.02
C LYS A 56 7.39 4.91 2.24
N ARG A 57 6.80 5.88 2.95
CA ARG A 57 5.76 6.73 2.39
C ARG A 57 6.28 8.13 2.08
N TYR A 58 5.95 8.62 0.89
CA TYR A 58 6.29 9.95 0.41
C TYR A 58 5.00 10.73 0.15
N PRO A 59 4.39 11.32 1.18
CA PRO A 59 3.08 11.94 1.01
C PRO A 59 3.07 13.12 0.05
N GLU A 60 4.23 13.80 -0.12
CA GLU A 60 4.36 14.95 -1.02
C GLU A 60 5.18 14.63 -2.27
N GLY A 61 5.45 13.36 -2.55
CA GLY A 61 6.26 12.93 -3.69
C GLY A 61 7.69 12.56 -3.31
N VAL A 62 8.37 11.84 -4.20
CA VAL A 62 9.68 11.25 -3.89
C VAL A 62 10.81 12.26 -3.71
N GLU A 63 10.59 13.52 -4.11
CA GLU A 63 11.58 14.58 -3.96
C GLU A 63 11.44 15.33 -2.64
N LYS A 64 10.45 14.97 -1.82
CA LYS A 64 10.17 15.58 -0.52
C LYS A 64 10.46 14.58 0.59
N ASP A 65 10.12 14.97 1.82
CA ASP A 65 10.33 14.13 2.99
C ASP A 65 9.54 12.84 2.95
N PHE A 66 10.06 11.81 3.61
CA PHE A 66 9.41 10.51 3.73
C PHE A 66 9.33 10.09 5.19
N PHE A 67 8.51 9.07 5.45
CA PHE A 67 8.48 8.39 6.75
C PHE A 67 8.24 6.90 6.57
N PHE A 68 8.63 6.11 7.57
CA PHE A 68 8.38 4.68 7.57
C PHE A 68 7.13 4.37 8.39
N GLU A 69 6.28 3.49 7.87
CA GLU A 69 5.10 3.02 8.57
C GLU A 69 5.16 1.50 8.66
N LYS A 70 5.39 0.98 9.89
CA LYS A 70 5.48 -0.45 10.14
C LYS A 70 4.15 -1.03 10.61
N ARG A 71 3.42 -0.27 11.43
CA ARG A 71 2.15 -0.70 11.99
C ARG A 71 1.08 -0.63 10.91
N CYS A 72 0.26 -1.69 10.82
CA CYS A 72 -0.85 -1.69 9.88
C CYS A 72 -1.85 -0.60 10.28
N PRO A 73 -2.30 0.24 9.33
CA PRO A 73 -3.27 1.28 9.66
C PRO A 73 -4.51 0.73 10.34
N SER A 74 -5.00 1.41 11.37
CA SER A 74 -6.20 0.98 12.10
C SER A 74 -7.46 1.12 11.26
N HIS A 75 -7.45 1.99 10.25
CA HIS A 75 -8.59 2.19 9.35
C HIS A 75 -8.66 1.17 8.22
N ARG A 76 -7.82 0.14 8.27
CA ARG A 76 -7.77 -0.88 7.21
C ARG A 76 -9.10 -1.59 7.04
N PRO A 77 -9.45 -1.98 5.80
CA PRO A 77 -10.63 -2.81 5.55
C PRO A 77 -10.49 -4.18 6.23
N ALA A 78 -11.63 -4.80 6.55
CA ALA A 78 -11.65 -6.10 7.23
C ALA A 78 -11.00 -7.23 6.43
N TRP A 79 -10.95 -7.09 5.10
CA TRP A 79 -10.36 -8.12 4.23
C TRP A 79 -8.83 -8.05 4.16
N VAL A 80 -8.20 -7.01 4.74
CA VAL A 80 -6.74 -6.92 4.81
C VAL A 80 -6.25 -7.86 5.91
N LYS A 81 -5.42 -8.83 5.54
CA LYS A 81 -4.85 -9.78 6.49
C LYS A 81 -3.74 -9.14 7.30
N THR A 82 -3.66 -9.51 8.56
CA THR A 82 -2.67 -8.97 9.49
C THR A 82 -2.02 -10.08 10.28
N ALA A 83 -0.87 -9.77 10.88
CA ALA A 83 -0.21 -10.63 11.85
C ALA A 83 0.29 -9.76 12.98
N GLU A 84 0.49 -10.36 14.15
CA GLU A 84 1.10 -9.67 15.27
C GLU A 84 2.54 -10.14 15.44
N ILE A 85 3.45 -9.19 15.58
CA ILE A 85 4.85 -9.49 15.86
C ILE A 85 5.25 -8.93 17.21
N LEU A 86 6.19 -9.63 17.86
CA LEU A 86 6.74 -9.18 19.13
C LEU A 86 7.94 -8.29 18.84
N GLN A 87 7.91 -7.07 19.41
CA GLN A 87 9.01 -6.12 19.28
C GLN A 87 10.04 -6.34 20.38
N ASP A 88 11.22 -5.75 20.21
CA ASP A 88 12.33 -5.87 21.16
C ASP A 88 11.98 -5.35 22.54
N ASP A 89 11.04 -4.39 22.63
CA ASP A 89 10.58 -3.82 23.90
C ASP A 89 9.52 -4.66 24.60
N GLY A 90 9.16 -5.82 24.04
CA GLY A 90 8.14 -6.71 24.57
C GLY A 90 6.71 -6.37 24.15
N GLU A 91 6.51 -5.30 23.42
CA GLU A 91 5.19 -4.91 22.92
C GLU A 91 4.86 -5.67 21.63
N ARG A 92 3.57 -5.89 21.40
CA ARG A 92 3.09 -6.50 20.15
C ARG A 92 2.69 -5.43 19.16
N MET A 93 2.99 -5.67 17.90
CA MET A 93 2.63 -4.76 16.82
C MET A 93 1.88 -5.50 15.73
N THR A 94 0.74 -4.93 15.29
CA THR A 94 -0.02 -5.48 14.18
C THR A 94 0.59 -4.98 12.87
N VAL A 95 0.93 -5.92 11.98
CA VAL A 95 1.50 -5.61 10.67
C VAL A 95 0.60 -6.11 9.57
N CYS A 96 0.62 -5.45 8.41
CA CYS A 96 -0.13 -5.87 7.24
C CYS A 96 0.59 -7.01 6.53
N LEU A 97 -0.20 -7.96 5.99
CA LEU A 97 0.29 -9.01 5.11
C LEU A 97 -0.28 -8.77 3.73
N VAL A 98 0.57 -8.61 2.73
CA VAL A 98 0.15 -8.36 1.36
C VAL A 98 0.23 -9.68 0.58
N ASN A 99 -0.89 -10.42 0.55
CA ASN A 99 -0.95 -11.74 -0.05
C ASN A 99 -1.76 -11.79 -1.34
N ASP A 100 -2.41 -10.69 -1.72
CA ASP A 100 -3.25 -10.64 -2.92
C ASP A 100 -3.18 -9.26 -3.57
N LEU A 101 -3.70 -9.17 -4.81
CA LEU A 101 -3.67 -7.94 -5.59
C LEU A 101 -4.44 -6.81 -4.90
N GLU A 102 -5.59 -7.12 -4.33
CA GLU A 102 -6.45 -6.10 -3.69
C GLU A 102 -5.71 -5.42 -2.56
N THR A 103 -5.03 -6.20 -1.71
CA THR A 103 -4.25 -5.66 -0.58
C THR A 103 -3.05 -4.87 -1.07
N LEU A 104 -2.37 -5.34 -2.13
CA LEU A 104 -1.24 -4.63 -2.71
C LEU A 104 -1.66 -3.24 -3.20
N ILE A 105 -2.74 -3.16 -3.96
CA ILE A 105 -3.23 -1.88 -4.48
C ILE A 105 -3.71 -0.99 -3.33
N TRP A 106 -4.39 -1.55 -2.34
CA TRP A 106 -4.79 -0.80 -1.16
C TRP A 106 -3.58 -0.17 -0.45
N ALA A 107 -2.52 -0.97 -0.22
CA ALA A 107 -1.32 -0.50 0.46
C ALA A 107 -0.62 0.60 -0.34
N GLU A 108 -0.51 0.43 -1.65
CA GLU A 108 0.14 1.42 -2.51
C GLU A 108 -0.70 2.69 -2.66
N ASN A 109 -2.01 2.62 -2.37
CA ASN A 109 -2.91 3.77 -2.43
C ASN A 109 -2.83 4.65 -1.17
N LEU A 110 -2.24 4.16 -0.11
CA LEU A 110 -2.14 4.90 1.17
C LEU A 110 -1.39 6.22 1.08
#